data_6bdf6bdc971edc32100b2f63b35794da
#
_entry.id   6bdf6bdc971edc32100b2f63b35794da
#
_cell.length_a   1.000
_cell.length_b   1.000
_cell.length_c   1.000
_cell.angle_alpha   90.00
_cell.angle_beta   90.00
_cell.angle_gamma   90.00
#
_symmetry.space_group_name_H-M   'P 1'
#
loop_
_entity.id
_entity.type
_entity.pdbx_description
1 polymer ?
#
loop_
_entity_poly.entity_id
_entity_poly.type
_entity_poly.pdbx_seq_one_letter_code
_entity_poly.pdbx_strand_id
1 'polypeptide(L)'
;MSLIHEIQAAVLQEGTDIAPILLKLRLLAARIGSDPLADWVRNESEGYSHDSEIPDYRYLNVTYTASFAGSFGASITNAPISSLMVNKYAGENWVRNGMRESMAAVDDLLTSAENGKEIGIDAANLMHLFQGNIYPNYNCISVTGLISKSALASIRHSVRSRILEFTIELEKSIPEAATITLGPSITPSETSTLAANQIAQQIIYGNYTSIAVNGDSASIQLTVTANDTNSLAKFLVDSGMAIEDAEELAQIASSEKPLSSQDPMGARVSSWFVDNIKKAASGAWKMTVAVATEVIKEALLKYYGFK
;
A
#
# COMPACT_ATOMS: atom_id res chain seq x y z
N MET A 1 29.83 12.61 1.42
CA MET A 1 28.36 12.80 1.26
C MET A 1 27.68 11.73 2.08
N SER A 2 26.59 12.03 2.78
CA SER A 2 25.85 10.98 3.51
C SER A 2 25.10 10.08 2.54
N LEU A 3 24.81 8.85 2.97
CA LEU A 3 24.08 7.88 2.16
C LEU A 3 22.67 8.37 1.80
N ILE A 4 22.02 9.08 2.72
CA ILE A 4 20.70 9.71 2.49
C ILE A 4 20.80 10.73 1.35
N HIS A 5 21.74 11.66 1.40
CA HIS A 5 21.92 12.67 0.35
C HIS A 5 22.29 12.06 -1.01
N GLU A 6 23.04 10.95 -1.03
CA GLU A 6 23.32 10.22 -2.26
C GLU A 6 22.07 9.59 -2.86
N ILE A 7 21.19 9.04 -2.01
CA ILE A 7 19.91 8.47 -2.45
C ILE A 7 19.00 9.58 -2.99
N GLN A 8 18.84 10.68 -2.25
CA GLN A 8 18.01 11.83 -2.66
C GLN A 8 18.49 12.42 -4.00
N ALA A 9 19.80 12.64 -4.15
CA ALA A 9 20.36 13.14 -5.40
C ALA A 9 20.10 12.19 -6.58
N ALA A 10 20.26 10.87 -6.37
CA ALA A 10 20.01 9.88 -7.40
C ALA A 10 18.52 9.78 -7.77
N VAL A 11 17.60 9.88 -6.78
CA VAL A 11 16.15 9.87 -7.02
C VAL A 11 15.71 11.10 -7.81
N LEU A 12 16.29 12.26 -7.55
CA LEU A 12 15.95 13.53 -8.24
C LEU A 12 16.49 13.61 -9.67
N GLN A 13 17.53 12.83 -10.00
CA GLN A 13 18.11 12.81 -11.33
C GLN A 13 17.16 12.10 -12.31
N GLU A 14 16.73 12.80 -13.36
CA GLU A 14 15.91 12.22 -14.43
C GLU A 14 16.67 11.12 -15.18
N GLY A 15 15.96 10.05 -15.55
CA GLY A 15 16.51 8.94 -16.33
C GLY A 15 17.37 7.95 -15.54
N THR A 16 17.57 8.15 -14.23
CA THR A 16 18.30 7.20 -13.40
C THR A 16 17.46 5.94 -13.14
N ASP A 17 18.07 4.78 -13.35
CA ASP A 17 17.46 3.49 -13.00
C ASP A 17 17.21 3.39 -11.50
N ILE A 18 16.12 2.74 -11.13
CA ILE A 18 15.75 2.57 -9.71
C ILE A 18 16.60 1.50 -9.02
N ALA A 19 17.05 0.48 -9.73
CA ALA A 19 17.79 -0.63 -9.13
C ALA A 19 19.03 -0.21 -8.32
N PRO A 20 19.93 0.67 -8.79
CA PRO A 20 21.04 1.17 -7.99
C PRO A 20 20.60 1.97 -6.75
N ILE A 21 19.46 2.68 -6.84
CA ILE A 21 18.92 3.45 -5.72
C ILE A 21 18.41 2.50 -4.63
N LEU A 22 17.70 1.43 -5.02
CA LEU A 22 17.22 0.40 -4.09
C LEU A 22 18.39 -0.31 -3.38
N LEU A 23 19.52 -0.54 -4.04
CA LEU A 23 20.70 -1.11 -3.38
C LEU A 23 21.27 -0.19 -2.28
N LYS A 24 21.33 1.11 -2.54
CA LYS A 24 21.73 2.10 -1.52
C LYS A 24 20.71 2.15 -0.37
N LEU A 25 19.44 2.09 -0.69
CA LEU A 25 18.38 2.09 0.30
C LEU A 25 18.39 0.81 1.15
N ARG A 26 18.73 -0.35 0.56
CA ARG A 26 18.93 -1.62 1.28
C ARG A 26 20.06 -1.51 2.31
N LEU A 27 21.17 -0.87 1.93
CA LEU A 27 22.26 -0.60 2.87
C LEU A 27 21.82 0.34 3.98
N LEU A 28 21.05 1.38 3.65
CA LEU A 28 20.51 2.31 4.64
C LEU A 28 19.57 1.58 5.62
N ALA A 29 18.65 0.75 5.13
CA ALA A 29 17.75 -0.07 5.94
C ALA A 29 18.51 -0.95 6.94
N ALA A 30 19.54 -1.64 6.47
CA ALA A 30 20.39 -2.48 7.33
C ALA A 30 21.13 -1.69 8.40
N ARG A 31 21.55 -0.46 8.10
CA ARG A 31 22.27 0.39 9.07
C ARG A 31 21.38 1.04 10.10
N ILE A 32 20.14 1.30 9.77
CA ILE A 32 19.14 1.86 10.69
C ILE A 32 18.46 0.73 11.48
N GLY A 33 18.55 -0.52 11.02
CA GLY A 33 17.87 -1.67 11.61
C GLY A 33 16.35 -1.68 11.33
N SER A 34 15.90 -1.13 10.20
CA SER A 34 14.48 -1.08 9.85
C SER A 34 14.07 -2.28 9.01
N ASP A 35 13.44 -3.28 9.65
CA ASP A 35 12.91 -4.47 8.99
C ASP A 35 11.79 -4.13 7.96
N PRO A 36 10.80 -3.26 8.25
CA PRO A 36 9.78 -2.91 7.26
C PRO A 36 10.37 -2.29 6.00
N LEU A 37 11.38 -1.42 6.13
CA LEU A 37 12.07 -0.84 5.00
C LEU A 37 12.88 -1.90 4.24
N ALA A 38 13.60 -2.78 4.95
CA ALA A 38 14.38 -3.85 4.34
C ALA A 38 13.50 -4.81 3.53
N ASP A 39 12.35 -5.19 4.06
CA ASP A 39 11.38 -6.06 3.40
C ASP A 39 10.80 -5.42 2.14
N TRP A 40 10.41 -4.14 2.22
CA TRP A 40 9.92 -3.43 1.06
C TRP A 40 10.99 -3.31 -0.03
N VAL A 41 12.20 -2.89 0.33
CA VAL A 41 13.31 -2.76 -0.64
C VAL A 41 13.64 -4.10 -1.28
N ARG A 42 13.59 -5.20 -0.52
CA ARG A 42 13.78 -6.55 -1.06
C ARG A 42 12.70 -6.87 -2.09
N ASN A 43 11.44 -6.65 -1.76
CA ASN A 43 10.32 -6.94 -2.64
C ASN A 43 10.35 -6.07 -3.92
N GLU A 44 10.73 -4.78 -3.81
CA GLU A 44 10.91 -3.91 -4.97
C GLU A 44 12.10 -4.35 -5.86
N SER A 45 13.16 -4.86 -5.24
CA SER A 45 14.38 -5.28 -5.96
C SER A 45 14.27 -6.66 -6.59
N GLU A 46 13.61 -7.61 -5.92
CA GLU A 46 13.58 -9.03 -6.28
C GLU A 46 12.22 -9.47 -6.86
N GLY A 47 11.18 -8.64 -6.68
CA GLY A 47 9.79 -8.95 -7.01
C GLY A 47 9.03 -9.50 -5.80
N TYR A 48 7.71 -9.49 -5.92
CA TYR A 48 6.76 -9.93 -4.89
C TYR A 48 6.39 -11.40 -5.09
N SER A 49 6.48 -12.21 -4.03
CA SER A 49 6.05 -13.61 -4.10
C SER A 49 4.55 -13.72 -4.37
N HIS A 50 4.11 -14.89 -4.85
CA HIS A 50 2.70 -15.13 -5.19
C HIS A 50 1.77 -14.93 -3.99
N ASP A 51 2.24 -15.30 -2.80
CA ASP A 51 1.45 -15.28 -1.57
C ASP A 51 1.57 -13.96 -0.80
N SER A 52 2.46 -13.05 -1.23
CA SER A 52 2.61 -11.75 -0.58
C SER A 52 1.57 -10.76 -1.07
N GLU A 53 1.07 -9.93 -0.15
CA GLU A 53 0.32 -8.73 -0.50
C GLU A 53 1.22 -7.76 -1.26
N ILE A 54 0.66 -7.14 -2.29
CA ILE A 54 1.37 -6.11 -3.06
C ILE A 54 0.76 -4.74 -2.76
N PRO A 55 1.58 -3.68 -2.74
CA PRO A 55 1.07 -2.32 -2.53
C PRO A 55 0.09 -1.88 -3.63
N ASP A 56 -0.86 -1.02 -3.28
CA ASP A 56 -1.90 -0.55 -4.22
C ASP A 56 -1.35 0.08 -5.50
N TYR A 57 -0.19 0.76 -5.43
CA TYR A 57 0.43 1.37 -6.61
C TYR A 57 0.99 0.34 -7.62
N ARG A 58 1.05 -0.93 -7.25
CA ARG A 58 1.48 -2.04 -8.11
C ARG A 58 0.34 -2.65 -8.93
N TYR A 59 -0.92 -2.25 -8.70
CA TYR A 59 -2.04 -2.72 -9.48
C TYR A 59 -2.21 -1.90 -10.76
N LEU A 60 -2.38 -2.61 -11.87
CA LEU A 60 -2.55 -2.05 -13.20
C LEU A 60 -3.88 -2.48 -13.80
N ASN A 61 -4.51 -1.58 -14.55
CA ASN A 61 -5.66 -1.93 -15.38
C ASN A 61 -5.17 -2.52 -16.70
N VAL A 62 -5.71 -3.68 -17.05
CA VAL A 62 -5.44 -4.36 -18.32
C VAL A 62 -6.64 -4.16 -19.24
N THR A 63 -6.37 -3.77 -20.49
CA THR A 63 -7.36 -3.72 -21.55
C THR A 63 -7.22 -4.96 -22.44
N TYR A 64 -8.32 -5.41 -23.03
CA TYR A 64 -8.31 -6.63 -23.82
C TYR A 64 -8.88 -6.39 -25.21
N THR A 65 -8.23 -7.03 -26.20
CA THR A 65 -8.77 -7.19 -27.56
C THR A 65 -8.87 -8.68 -27.87
N ALA A 66 -9.87 -9.08 -28.64
CA ALA A 66 -10.04 -10.44 -29.06
C ALA A 66 -10.48 -10.52 -30.53
N SER A 67 -10.15 -11.64 -31.18
CA SER A 67 -10.63 -11.93 -32.52
C SER A 67 -11.53 -13.16 -32.49
N PHE A 68 -12.53 -13.14 -33.37
CA PHE A 68 -13.57 -14.16 -33.43
C PHE A 68 -13.81 -14.61 -34.86
N ALA A 69 -14.03 -15.91 -35.04
CA ALA A 69 -14.41 -16.52 -36.30
C ALA A 69 -15.86 -17.03 -36.26
N GLY A 70 -16.64 -16.68 -37.26
CA GLY A 70 -18.02 -17.12 -37.44
C GLY A 70 -18.20 -18.05 -38.63
N SER A 71 -19.45 -18.41 -38.90
CA SER A 71 -19.83 -19.26 -40.04
C SER A 71 -19.57 -18.53 -41.38
N PHE A 72 -19.36 -19.31 -42.42
CA PHE A 72 -19.17 -18.84 -43.81
C PHE A 72 -18.03 -17.82 -43.98
N GLY A 73 -16.96 -17.91 -43.17
CA GLY A 73 -15.78 -17.03 -43.27
C GLY A 73 -15.99 -15.65 -42.61
N ALA A 74 -17.07 -15.45 -41.86
CA ALA A 74 -17.27 -14.25 -41.09
C ALA A 74 -16.19 -14.12 -39.99
N SER A 75 -15.64 -12.93 -39.79
CA SER A 75 -14.63 -12.68 -38.76
C SER A 75 -14.81 -11.30 -38.13
N ILE A 76 -14.48 -11.20 -36.86
CA ILE A 76 -14.34 -9.95 -36.11
C ILE A 76 -12.92 -9.92 -35.59
N THR A 77 -12.14 -8.93 -35.97
CA THR A 77 -10.71 -8.84 -35.61
C THR A 77 -10.43 -7.72 -34.66
N ASN A 78 -9.61 -7.99 -33.64
CA ASN A 78 -9.16 -7.01 -32.63
C ASN A 78 -10.31 -6.22 -31.97
N ALA A 79 -11.44 -6.89 -31.72
CA ALA A 79 -12.55 -6.26 -31.05
C ALA A 79 -12.19 -5.92 -29.59
N PRO A 80 -12.41 -4.68 -29.12
CA PRO A 80 -12.19 -4.36 -27.72
C PRO A 80 -13.21 -5.09 -26.85
N ILE A 81 -12.71 -5.71 -25.77
CA ILE A 81 -13.54 -6.41 -24.79
C ILE A 81 -13.71 -5.50 -23.58
N SER A 82 -14.97 -5.23 -23.20
CA SER A 82 -15.22 -4.36 -22.06
C SER A 82 -14.75 -5.01 -20.76
N SER A 83 -14.22 -4.20 -19.83
CA SER A 83 -13.79 -4.66 -18.51
C SER A 83 -14.91 -5.34 -17.71
N LEU A 84 -16.18 -4.95 -17.92
CA LEU A 84 -17.34 -5.60 -17.33
C LEU A 84 -17.48 -7.05 -17.81
N MET A 85 -17.25 -7.32 -19.08
CA MET A 85 -17.32 -8.68 -19.64
C MET A 85 -16.13 -9.52 -19.15
N VAL A 86 -14.93 -8.93 -19.10
CA VAL A 86 -13.76 -9.61 -18.54
C VAL A 86 -14.00 -9.96 -17.07
N ASN A 87 -14.47 -9.02 -16.26
CA ASN A 87 -14.78 -9.26 -14.85
C ASN A 87 -15.85 -10.35 -14.68
N LYS A 88 -16.91 -10.30 -15.48
CA LYS A 88 -18.01 -11.26 -15.41
C LYS A 88 -17.57 -12.69 -15.68
N TYR A 89 -16.70 -12.94 -16.67
CA TYR A 89 -16.35 -14.27 -17.13
C TYR A 89 -15.00 -14.76 -16.59
N ALA A 90 -14.09 -13.87 -16.24
CA ALA A 90 -12.73 -14.22 -15.81
C ALA A 90 -12.39 -13.75 -14.38
N GLY A 91 -13.16 -12.80 -13.83
CA GLY A 91 -12.92 -12.27 -12.50
C GLY A 91 -12.08 -10.98 -12.48
N GLU A 92 -12.09 -10.31 -11.33
CA GLU A 92 -11.49 -8.98 -11.14
C GLU A 92 -9.98 -8.96 -11.38
N ASN A 93 -9.28 -10.04 -11.02
CA ASN A 93 -7.82 -10.14 -11.19
C ASN A 93 -7.35 -10.01 -12.64
N TRP A 94 -8.23 -10.28 -13.61
CA TRP A 94 -7.94 -10.05 -15.02
C TRP A 94 -8.14 -8.60 -15.44
N VAL A 95 -8.98 -7.85 -14.75
CA VAL A 95 -9.20 -6.41 -15.02
C VAL A 95 -8.17 -5.58 -14.29
N ARG A 96 -7.93 -5.87 -13.02
CA ARG A 96 -6.97 -5.21 -12.15
C ARG A 96 -5.87 -6.20 -11.78
N ASN A 97 -4.79 -6.20 -12.54
CA ASN A 97 -3.68 -7.13 -12.37
C ASN A 97 -2.59 -6.55 -11.47
N GLY A 98 -2.08 -7.36 -10.55
CA GLY A 98 -0.98 -6.98 -9.66
C GLY A 98 0.39 -7.22 -10.31
N MET A 99 1.16 -6.15 -10.55
CA MET A 99 2.51 -6.22 -11.08
C MET A 99 3.49 -6.68 -10.00
N ARG A 100 3.87 -7.95 -10.05
CA ARG A 100 4.76 -8.59 -9.06
C ARG A 100 6.23 -8.55 -9.42
N GLU A 101 6.54 -8.19 -10.65
CA GLU A 101 7.90 -8.13 -11.18
C GLU A 101 8.78 -7.12 -10.44
N SER A 102 10.09 -7.36 -10.44
CA SER A 102 11.07 -6.44 -9.86
C SER A 102 11.05 -5.07 -10.57
N MET A 103 11.52 -4.03 -9.89
CA MET A 103 11.63 -2.70 -10.52
C MET A 103 12.61 -2.69 -11.70
N ALA A 104 13.62 -3.55 -11.71
CA ALA A 104 14.50 -3.72 -12.87
C ALA A 104 13.73 -4.24 -14.09
N ALA A 105 12.85 -5.23 -13.90
CA ALA A 105 12.01 -5.74 -14.98
C ALA A 105 10.98 -4.68 -15.47
N VAL A 106 10.45 -3.86 -14.57
CA VAL A 106 9.56 -2.75 -14.93
C VAL A 106 10.31 -1.70 -15.76
N ASP A 107 11.55 -1.37 -15.41
CA ASP A 107 12.39 -0.43 -16.16
C ASP A 107 12.76 -1.01 -17.54
N ASP A 108 13.05 -2.30 -17.64
CA ASP A 108 13.30 -3.00 -18.91
C ASP A 108 12.06 -2.99 -19.83
N LEU A 109 10.87 -3.23 -19.29
CA LEU A 109 9.62 -3.14 -20.03
C LEU A 109 9.37 -1.71 -20.53
N LEU A 110 9.64 -0.70 -19.69
CA LEU A 110 9.50 0.71 -20.08
C LEU A 110 10.47 1.12 -21.20
N THR A 111 11.68 0.56 -21.17
CA THR A 111 12.72 0.85 -22.18
C THR A 111 12.44 0.10 -23.47
N SER A 112 11.99 -1.15 -23.40
CA SER A 112 11.68 -2.01 -24.54
C SER A 112 10.40 -1.61 -25.26
N ALA A 113 9.47 -0.94 -24.57
CA ALA A 113 8.26 -0.41 -25.18
C ALA A 113 8.62 0.77 -26.10
N GLU A 114 8.78 0.47 -27.39
CA GLU A 114 8.98 1.50 -28.42
C GLU A 114 7.86 2.55 -28.36
N ASN A 115 8.21 3.78 -28.68
CA ASN A 115 7.40 4.99 -28.74
C ASN A 115 5.87 4.77 -28.72
N GLY A 116 5.28 4.82 -27.52
CA GLY A 116 3.82 4.87 -27.34
C GLY A 116 3.07 3.54 -27.50
N LYS A 117 3.76 2.41 -27.73
CA LYS A 117 3.11 1.09 -27.83
C LYS A 117 2.74 0.55 -26.44
N GLU A 118 1.56 -0.05 -26.40
CA GLU A 118 1.12 -0.84 -25.26
C GLU A 118 1.93 -2.14 -25.17
N ILE A 119 2.09 -2.65 -23.97
CA ILE A 119 2.80 -3.91 -23.72
C ILE A 119 1.79 -5.04 -23.75
N GLY A 120 1.98 -5.96 -24.68
CA GLY A 120 1.14 -7.16 -24.80
C GLY A 120 1.44 -8.16 -23.70
N ILE A 121 0.39 -8.71 -23.10
CA ILE A 121 0.45 -9.86 -22.18
C ILE A 121 -0.32 -11.03 -22.78
N ASP A 122 0.17 -12.24 -22.51
CA ASP A 122 -0.53 -13.46 -22.94
C ASP A 122 -1.84 -13.60 -22.15
N ALA A 123 -2.93 -13.64 -22.88
CA ALA A 123 -4.28 -13.83 -22.36
C ALA A 123 -5.01 -15.01 -23.04
N ALA A 124 -4.24 -15.95 -23.62
CA ALA A 124 -4.80 -17.08 -24.35
C ALA A 124 -5.80 -17.91 -23.53
N ASN A 125 -5.60 -18.01 -22.22
CA ASN A 125 -6.52 -18.70 -21.32
C ASN A 125 -7.94 -18.12 -21.32
N LEU A 126 -8.11 -16.84 -21.64
CA LEU A 126 -9.42 -16.18 -21.73
C LEU A 126 -10.22 -16.62 -22.95
N MET A 127 -9.58 -17.21 -23.97
CA MET A 127 -10.28 -17.69 -25.17
C MET A 127 -11.41 -18.65 -24.80
N HIS A 128 -11.16 -19.59 -23.89
CA HIS A 128 -12.16 -20.57 -23.45
C HIS A 128 -13.32 -19.91 -22.70
N LEU A 129 -13.05 -18.87 -21.92
CA LEU A 129 -14.05 -18.16 -21.15
C LEU A 129 -14.90 -17.23 -22.04
N PHE A 130 -14.34 -16.75 -23.14
CA PHE A 130 -15.04 -15.86 -24.08
C PHE A 130 -15.79 -16.60 -25.17
N GLN A 131 -15.56 -17.91 -25.31
CA GLN A 131 -16.19 -18.76 -26.30
C GLN A 131 -17.70 -18.71 -26.22
N GLY A 132 -18.36 -18.19 -27.26
CA GLY A 132 -19.82 -18.05 -27.32
C GLY A 132 -20.45 -17.03 -26.37
N ASN A 133 -19.67 -16.45 -25.45
CA ASN A 133 -20.14 -15.55 -24.40
C ASN A 133 -20.08 -14.07 -24.79
N ILE A 134 -19.16 -13.69 -25.68
CA ILE A 134 -19.01 -12.29 -26.13
C ILE A 134 -19.86 -12.03 -27.37
N TYR A 135 -19.68 -12.87 -28.40
CA TYR A 135 -20.47 -12.82 -29.62
C TYR A 135 -21.13 -14.17 -29.88
N PRO A 136 -22.46 -14.27 -29.83
CA PRO A 136 -23.21 -15.48 -30.15
C PRO A 136 -22.85 -15.99 -31.57
N ASN A 137 -22.65 -17.28 -31.72
CA ASN A 137 -22.29 -17.94 -32.98
C ASN A 137 -20.90 -17.61 -33.54
N TYR A 138 -20.02 -17.00 -32.73
CA TYR A 138 -18.62 -16.80 -33.06
C TYR A 138 -17.74 -17.56 -32.11
N ASN A 139 -16.66 -18.13 -32.61
CA ASN A 139 -15.61 -18.76 -31.82
C ASN A 139 -14.50 -17.76 -31.54
N CYS A 140 -14.10 -17.62 -30.27
CA CYS A 140 -12.95 -16.82 -29.93
C CYS A 140 -11.66 -17.53 -30.37
N ILE A 141 -10.85 -16.86 -31.20
CA ILE A 141 -9.63 -17.42 -31.79
C ILE A 141 -8.34 -16.79 -31.29
N SER A 142 -8.43 -15.60 -30.69
CA SER A 142 -7.29 -14.98 -30.01
C SER A 142 -7.79 -13.97 -28.97
N VAL A 143 -7.04 -13.82 -27.90
CA VAL A 143 -7.20 -12.77 -26.88
C VAL A 143 -5.83 -12.21 -26.56
N THR A 144 -5.71 -10.88 -26.53
CA THR A 144 -4.50 -10.18 -26.14
C THR A 144 -4.85 -9.20 -25.05
N GLY A 145 -4.12 -9.25 -23.92
CA GLY A 145 -4.16 -8.24 -22.88
C GLY A 145 -3.13 -7.15 -23.19
N LEU A 146 -3.45 -5.90 -22.86
CA LEU A 146 -2.62 -4.74 -23.13
C LEU A 146 -2.46 -3.92 -21.84
N ILE A 147 -1.22 -3.60 -21.51
CA ILE A 147 -0.86 -2.68 -20.42
C ILE A 147 -0.29 -1.40 -21.05
N SER A 148 -0.77 -0.26 -20.58
CA SER A 148 -0.24 1.02 -21.06
C SER A 148 1.15 1.30 -20.48
N LYS A 149 2.04 1.87 -21.30
CA LYS A 149 3.37 2.33 -20.85
C LYS A 149 3.26 3.34 -19.70
N SER A 150 2.24 4.19 -19.71
CA SER A 150 1.99 5.18 -18.66
C SER A 150 1.66 4.52 -17.30
N ALA A 151 0.97 3.38 -17.30
CA ALA A 151 0.68 2.64 -16.07
C ALA A 151 1.96 2.10 -15.42
N LEU A 152 2.88 1.53 -16.21
CA LEU A 152 4.19 1.10 -15.69
C LEU A 152 5.05 2.29 -15.23
N ALA A 153 5.03 3.40 -15.98
CA ALA A 153 5.73 4.62 -15.58
C ALA A 153 5.19 5.17 -14.25
N SER A 154 3.89 5.02 -13.99
CA SER A 154 3.27 5.41 -12.70
C SER A 154 3.77 4.55 -11.54
N ILE A 155 3.99 3.24 -11.73
CA ILE A 155 4.62 2.39 -10.71
C ILE A 155 6.01 2.91 -10.38
N ARG A 156 6.85 3.12 -11.40
CA ARG A 156 8.21 3.65 -11.22
C ARG A 156 8.22 4.98 -10.49
N HIS A 157 7.32 5.90 -10.88
CA HIS A 157 7.18 7.18 -10.21
C HIS A 157 6.75 7.03 -8.74
N SER A 158 5.81 6.14 -8.45
CA SER A 158 5.35 5.86 -7.08
C SER A 158 6.48 5.34 -6.19
N VAL A 159 7.34 4.46 -6.70
CA VAL A 159 8.50 3.96 -5.96
C VAL A 159 9.51 5.10 -5.70
N ARG A 160 9.82 5.91 -6.73
CA ARG A 160 10.71 7.07 -6.60
C ARG A 160 10.22 8.07 -5.55
N SER A 161 8.93 8.42 -5.59
CA SER A 161 8.33 9.33 -4.62
C SER A 161 8.43 8.82 -3.20
N ARG A 162 8.14 7.52 -2.96
CA ARG A 162 8.26 6.93 -1.64
C ARG A 162 9.69 6.92 -1.12
N ILE A 163 10.67 6.65 -1.97
CA ILE A 163 12.08 6.72 -1.57
C ILE A 163 12.45 8.15 -1.15
N LEU A 164 12.03 9.14 -1.93
CA LEU A 164 12.32 10.54 -1.63
C LEU A 164 11.63 10.98 -0.33
N GLU A 165 10.32 10.74 -0.20
CA GLU A 165 9.54 11.06 0.99
C GLU A 165 10.13 10.39 2.25
N PHE A 166 10.45 9.10 2.16
CA PHE A 166 11.06 8.35 3.25
C PHE A 166 12.39 8.99 3.69
N THR A 167 13.27 9.30 2.74
CA THR A 167 14.59 9.85 3.07
C THR A 167 14.51 11.27 3.62
N ILE A 168 13.56 12.10 3.16
CA ILE A 168 13.30 13.43 3.71
C ILE A 168 12.78 13.34 5.15
N GLU A 169 11.79 12.49 5.39
CA GLU A 169 11.21 12.36 6.72
C GLU A 169 12.18 11.70 7.71
N LEU A 170 12.99 10.75 7.23
CA LEU A 170 14.05 10.15 8.03
C LEU A 170 15.09 11.19 8.47
N GLU A 171 15.55 12.04 7.56
CA GLU A 171 16.53 13.10 7.84
C GLU A 171 15.99 14.11 8.85
N LYS A 172 14.70 14.46 8.73
CA LYS A 172 14.01 15.38 9.61
C LYS A 172 13.78 14.81 11.01
N SER A 173 13.36 13.55 11.10
CA SER A 173 12.98 12.90 12.37
C SER A 173 14.18 12.30 13.10
N ILE A 174 15.22 11.89 12.38
CA ILE A 174 16.44 11.25 12.90
C ILE A 174 17.66 11.93 12.31
N PRO A 175 18.09 13.08 12.86
CA PRO A 175 19.26 13.81 12.32
C PRO A 175 20.54 12.98 12.26
N GLU A 176 20.69 12.00 13.14
CA GLU A 176 21.82 11.06 13.15
C GLU A 176 21.88 10.20 11.88
N ALA A 177 20.74 9.89 11.27
CA ALA A 177 20.68 9.15 10.02
C ALA A 177 21.36 9.90 8.85
N ALA A 178 21.39 11.24 8.92
CA ALA A 178 22.13 12.06 7.96
C ALA A 178 23.67 11.93 8.08
N THR A 179 24.18 11.31 9.13
CA THR A 179 25.62 11.03 9.30
C THR A 179 26.05 9.67 8.76
N ILE A 180 25.09 8.80 8.41
CA ILE A 180 25.35 7.48 7.86
C ILE A 180 26.06 7.61 6.51
N THR A 181 27.23 6.99 6.39
CA THR A 181 28.05 6.97 5.17
C THR A 181 28.30 5.54 4.71
N LEU A 182 28.96 5.34 3.58
CA LEU A 182 29.40 4.01 3.12
C LEU A 182 30.51 3.39 3.99
N GLY A 183 31.08 4.16 4.94
CA GLY A 183 32.14 3.73 5.86
C GLY A 183 31.66 2.76 6.97
N PRO A 184 32.44 2.62 8.07
CA PRO A 184 32.09 1.73 9.17
C PRO A 184 30.71 1.99 9.74
N SER A 185 30.01 0.91 10.12
CA SER A 185 28.64 0.99 10.68
C SER A 185 28.66 1.58 12.09
N ILE A 186 27.76 2.50 12.36
CA ILE A 186 27.39 2.93 13.69
C ILE A 186 26.18 2.05 14.10
N THR A 187 26.21 1.49 15.29
CA THR A 187 25.05 0.73 15.81
C THR A 187 23.90 1.72 16.06
N PRO A 188 22.76 1.56 15.40
CA PRO A 188 21.63 2.46 15.60
C PRO A 188 21.09 2.34 17.02
N SER A 189 20.54 3.42 17.57
CA SER A 189 19.80 3.35 18.83
C SER A 189 18.45 2.70 18.61
N GLU A 190 17.92 2.03 19.65
CA GLU A 190 16.56 1.44 19.57
C GLU A 190 15.50 2.48 19.21
N THR A 191 15.65 3.72 19.71
CA THR A 191 14.74 4.84 19.41
C THR A 191 14.79 5.21 17.93
N SER A 192 15.97 5.26 17.32
CA SER A 192 16.14 5.55 15.89
C SER A 192 15.55 4.44 15.02
N THR A 193 15.73 3.18 15.41
CA THR A 193 15.15 2.03 14.72
C THR A 193 13.63 2.06 14.77
N LEU A 194 13.04 2.33 15.92
CA LEU A 194 11.57 2.45 16.08
C LEU A 194 11.00 3.59 15.23
N ALA A 195 11.64 4.77 15.25
CA ALA A 195 11.22 5.90 14.45
C ALA A 195 11.32 5.60 12.94
N ALA A 196 12.40 4.95 12.48
CA ALA A 196 12.56 4.54 11.09
C ALA A 196 11.49 3.52 10.65
N ASN A 197 11.14 2.57 11.52
CA ASN A 197 10.08 1.60 11.27
C ASN A 197 8.72 2.29 11.10
N GLN A 198 8.41 3.29 11.93
CA GLN A 198 7.17 4.06 11.85
C GLN A 198 7.10 4.86 10.54
N ILE A 199 8.18 5.54 10.16
CA ILE A 199 8.27 6.28 8.89
C ILE A 199 8.08 5.32 7.69
N ALA A 200 8.71 4.14 7.73
CA ALA A 200 8.56 3.13 6.69
C ALA A 200 7.11 2.63 6.58
N GLN A 201 6.47 2.31 7.70
CA GLN A 201 5.06 1.90 7.72
C GLN A 201 4.14 2.98 7.15
N GLN A 202 4.37 4.23 7.52
CA GLN A 202 3.56 5.36 7.07
C GLN A 202 3.69 5.61 5.56
N ILE A 203 4.90 5.76 5.06
CA ILE A 203 5.16 6.22 3.69
C ILE A 203 5.03 5.08 2.69
N ILE A 204 5.48 3.89 3.05
CA ILE A 204 5.55 2.74 2.15
C ILE A 204 4.20 2.03 2.07
N TYR A 205 3.61 1.73 3.23
CA TYR A 205 2.39 0.93 3.32
C TYR A 205 1.11 1.76 3.40
N GLY A 206 1.22 3.10 3.42
CA GLY A 206 0.07 4.00 3.39
C GLY A 206 -0.76 4.00 4.67
N ASN A 207 -0.20 3.52 5.77
CA ASN A 207 -0.87 3.48 7.06
C ASN A 207 -0.88 4.88 7.70
N TYR A 208 -1.53 5.85 7.04
CA TYR A 208 -1.70 7.19 7.57
C TYR A 208 -2.73 7.21 8.68
N THR A 209 -2.30 7.47 9.89
CA THR A 209 -3.14 8.08 10.92
C THR A 209 -2.41 9.28 11.49
N SER A 210 -2.50 10.41 10.79
CA SER A 210 -2.09 11.68 11.38
C SER A 210 -3.24 12.18 12.25
N ILE A 211 -3.13 11.99 13.56
CA ILE A 211 -3.91 12.75 14.52
C ILE A 211 -2.99 13.88 14.97
N ALA A 212 -3.28 15.09 14.49
CA ALA A 212 -2.64 16.29 15.00
C ALA A 212 -3.11 16.53 16.44
N VAL A 213 -2.33 16.08 17.42
CA VAL A 213 -2.46 16.52 18.80
C VAL A 213 -1.63 17.78 18.94
N ASN A 214 -2.28 18.95 18.97
CA ASN A 214 -1.64 20.20 19.31
C ASN A 214 -1.17 20.16 20.78
N GLY A 215 0.13 20.02 20.99
CA GLY A 215 0.76 20.09 22.30
C GLY A 215 2.22 19.63 22.23
N ASP A 216 3.13 20.50 22.64
CA ASP A 216 4.58 20.28 22.71
C ASP A 216 4.94 18.88 23.22
N SER A 217 5.62 18.15 22.41
CA SER A 217 6.46 16.96 22.65
C SER A 217 6.09 15.77 21.74
N ALA A 218 7.04 15.39 20.89
CA ALA A 218 7.19 14.11 20.18
C ALA A 218 5.87 13.39 19.78
N SER A 219 5.42 13.61 18.56
CA SER A 219 4.31 12.86 17.96
C SER A 219 4.74 11.40 17.69
N ILE A 220 4.43 10.51 18.61
CA ILE A 220 4.46 9.06 18.35
C ILE A 220 3.23 8.76 17.51
N GLN A 221 3.43 8.47 16.22
CA GLN A 221 2.33 8.00 15.34
C GLN A 221 2.17 6.49 15.55
N LEU A 222 1.08 6.10 16.16
CA LEU A 222 0.74 4.71 16.40
C LEU A 222 -0.21 4.19 15.32
N THR A 223 0.10 3.03 14.80
CA THR A 223 -0.70 2.31 13.81
C THR A 223 -1.52 1.24 14.51
N VAL A 224 -2.81 1.12 14.20
CA VAL A 224 -3.62 -0.01 14.61
C VAL A 224 -3.40 -1.13 13.59
N THR A 225 -2.91 -2.28 14.05
CA THR A 225 -2.77 -3.48 13.23
C THR A 225 -4.09 -4.25 13.24
N ALA A 226 -4.52 -4.75 12.08
CA ALA A 226 -5.76 -5.50 11.97
C ALA A 226 -5.77 -6.73 12.91
N ASN A 227 -6.85 -6.88 13.66
CA ASN A 227 -7.06 -7.93 14.65
C ASN A 227 -6.03 -8.00 15.82
N ASP A 228 -5.22 -6.96 16.02
CA ASP A 228 -4.31 -6.85 17.16
C ASP A 228 -4.88 -5.91 18.22
N THR A 229 -5.43 -6.50 19.30
CA THR A 229 -6.02 -5.80 20.43
C THR A 229 -5.02 -4.93 21.18
N ASN A 230 -3.75 -5.32 21.24
CA ASN A 230 -2.72 -4.55 21.93
C ASN A 230 -2.39 -3.28 21.16
N SER A 231 -2.30 -3.35 19.82
CA SER A 231 -2.09 -2.18 18.98
C SER A 231 -3.28 -1.21 19.04
N LEU A 232 -4.51 -1.74 19.09
CA LEU A 232 -5.72 -0.93 19.24
C LEU A 232 -5.74 -0.20 20.59
N ALA A 233 -5.52 -0.91 21.70
CA ALA A 233 -5.50 -0.31 23.03
C ALA A 233 -4.40 0.76 23.15
N LYS A 234 -3.19 0.46 22.67
CA LYS A 234 -2.08 1.40 22.67
C LYS A 234 -2.39 2.66 21.87
N PHE A 235 -2.95 2.51 20.67
CA PHE A 235 -3.37 3.64 19.84
C PHE A 235 -4.37 4.55 20.56
N LEU A 236 -5.37 4.00 21.22
CA LEU A 236 -6.39 4.74 21.96
C LEU A 236 -5.80 5.50 23.17
N VAL A 237 -4.87 4.87 23.90
CA VAL A 237 -4.16 5.50 25.03
C VAL A 237 -3.33 6.68 24.53
N ASP A 238 -2.56 6.50 23.50
CA ASP A 238 -1.69 7.55 22.98
C ASP A 238 -2.48 8.69 22.30
N SER A 239 -3.71 8.39 21.86
CA SER A 239 -4.68 9.40 21.41
C SER A 239 -5.32 10.18 22.56
N GLY A 240 -5.06 9.82 23.83
CA GLY A 240 -5.54 10.53 25.03
C GLY A 240 -6.66 9.86 25.80
N MET A 241 -7.01 8.60 25.50
CA MET A 241 -7.94 7.79 26.28
C MET A 241 -7.25 7.26 27.55
N ALA A 242 -8.00 7.06 28.62
CA ALA A 242 -7.46 6.40 29.81
C ALA A 242 -7.12 4.93 29.47
N ILE A 243 -6.04 4.40 30.07
CA ILE A 243 -5.53 3.04 29.80
C ILE A 243 -6.62 1.98 30.00
N GLU A 244 -7.33 2.06 31.11
CA GLU A 244 -8.39 1.11 31.49
C GLU A 244 -9.54 1.11 30.45
N ASP A 245 -9.93 2.29 29.96
CA ASP A 245 -10.99 2.45 28.98
C ASP A 245 -10.54 1.95 27.58
N ALA A 246 -9.29 2.15 27.23
CA ALA A 246 -8.72 1.70 25.95
C ALA A 246 -8.61 0.17 25.90
N GLU A 247 -8.17 -0.46 26.98
CA GLU A 247 -8.07 -1.92 27.10
C GLU A 247 -9.48 -2.55 27.09
N GLU A 248 -10.44 -1.97 27.79
CA GLU A 248 -11.83 -2.43 27.79
C GLU A 248 -12.43 -2.36 26.39
N LEU A 249 -12.29 -1.23 25.70
CA LEU A 249 -12.78 -1.07 24.33
C LEU A 249 -12.14 -2.08 23.37
N ALA A 250 -10.81 -2.29 23.47
CA ALA A 250 -10.11 -3.25 22.63
C ALA A 250 -10.58 -4.69 22.86
N GLN A 251 -10.89 -5.08 24.10
CA GLN A 251 -11.47 -6.39 24.41
C GLN A 251 -12.89 -6.52 23.84
N ILE A 252 -13.73 -5.49 23.96
CA ILE A 252 -15.08 -5.51 23.40
C ILE A 252 -14.98 -5.65 21.86
N ALA A 253 -14.13 -4.87 21.22
CA ALA A 253 -13.93 -4.93 19.77
C ALA A 253 -13.46 -6.31 19.30
N SER A 254 -12.58 -6.98 20.06
CA SER A 254 -12.10 -8.34 19.74
C SER A 254 -13.18 -9.41 19.79
N SER A 255 -14.21 -9.20 20.60
CA SER A 255 -15.33 -10.14 20.80
C SER A 255 -16.52 -9.87 19.89
N GLU A 256 -16.46 -8.83 19.05
CA GLU A 256 -17.53 -8.40 18.18
C GLU A 256 -17.09 -8.43 16.70
N LYS A 257 -18.02 -8.76 15.80
CA LYS A 257 -17.79 -8.65 14.36
C LYS A 257 -18.48 -7.39 13.85
N PRO A 258 -17.79 -6.51 13.10
CA PRO A 258 -18.41 -5.30 12.55
C PRO A 258 -19.45 -5.66 11.49
N LEU A 259 -20.46 -4.82 11.36
CA LEU A 259 -21.54 -5.03 10.40
C LEU A 259 -21.17 -4.53 9.00
N SER A 260 -20.41 -3.44 8.89
CA SER A 260 -19.94 -2.88 7.61
C SER A 260 -18.83 -1.85 7.81
N SER A 261 -18.13 -1.49 6.71
CA SER A 261 -17.16 -0.39 6.69
C SER A 261 -17.78 1.00 6.92
N GLN A 262 -19.09 1.15 6.75
CA GLN A 262 -19.80 2.42 7.00
C GLN A 262 -20.15 2.59 8.48
N ASP A 263 -20.34 1.49 9.20
CA ASP A 263 -20.58 1.48 10.65
C ASP A 263 -19.66 0.43 11.31
N PRO A 264 -18.44 0.83 11.72
CA PRO A 264 -17.47 -0.06 12.35
C PRO A 264 -17.80 -0.33 13.82
N MET A 265 -18.77 0.40 14.40
CA MET A 265 -19.20 0.20 15.77
C MET A 265 -20.32 -0.84 15.80
N GLY A 266 -20.01 -2.05 16.21
CA GLY A 266 -21.02 -3.05 16.51
C GLY A 266 -21.86 -2.65 17.74
N ALA A 267 -22.87 -3.43 18.07
CA ALA A 267 -23.83 -3.09 19.13
C ALA A 267 -23.19 -2.91 20.52
N ARG A 268 -22.20 -3.74 20.84
CA ARG A 268 -21.51 -3.70 22.14
C ARG A 268 -20.54 -2.50 22.23
N VAL A 269 -19.79 -2.24 21.17
CA VAL A 269 -18.92 -1.07 21.06
C VAL A 269 -19.75 0.21 21.13
N SER A 270 -20.86 0.29 20.40
CA SER A 270 -21.76 1.44 20.43
C SER A 270 -22.36 1.70 21.82
N SER A 271 -22.80 0.65 22.52
CA SER A 271 -23.29 0.77 23.90
C SER A 271 -22.20 1.29 24.83
N TRP A 272 -21.01 0.68 24.78
CA TRP A 272 -19.87 1.10 25.57
C TRP A 272 -19.51 2.57 25.30
N PHE A 273 -19.51 2.97 24.03
CA PHE A 273 -19.20 4.35 23.62
C PHE A 273 -20.17 5.36 24.20
N VAL A 274 -21.48 5.11 24.13
CA VAL A 274 -22.52 5.98 24.71
C VAL A 274 -22.34 6.15 26.23
N ASP A 275 -21.99 5.07 26.93
CA ASP A 275 -21.81 5.08 28.37
C ASP A 275 -20.54 5.84 28.80
N ASN A 276 -19.48 5.80 27.97
CA ASN A 276 -18.16 6.31 28.31
C ASN A 276 -17.82 7.67 27.69
N ILE A 277 -18.50 8.13 26.63
CA ILE A 277 -18.17 9.38 25.90
C ILE A 277 -18.23 10.63 26.81
N LYS A 278 -19.00 10.60 27.89
CA LYS A 278 -19.01 11.63 28.91
C LYS A 278 -17.67 11.85 29.61
N LYS A 279 -16.76 10.86 29.58
CA LYS A 279 -15.40 10.98 30.11
C LYS A 279 -14.55 11.94 29.27
N ALA A 280 -14.78 12.02 27.95
CA ALA A 280 -14.19 13.05 27.10
C ALA A 280 -14.75 14.43 27.45
N ALA A 281 -16.07 14.56 27.68
CA ALA A 281 -16.70 15.81 28.06
C ALA A 281 -16.24 16.34 29.43
N SER A 282 -15.95 15.45 30.40
CA SER A 282 -15.48 15.78 31.74
C SER A 282 -13.98 16.04 31.85
N GLY A 283 -13.21 15.83 30.76
CA GLY A 283 -11.75 15.97 30.76
C GLY A 283 -11.00 14.76 31.35
N ALA A 284 -11.69 13.65 31.64
CA ALA A 284 -11.03 12.41 32.05
C ALA A 284 -10.21 11.78 30.91
N TRP A 285 -10.64 11.97 29.65
CA TRP A 285 -9.82 11.73 28.47
C TRP A 285 -9.17 13.04 28.01
N LYS A 286 -7.94 12.96 27.56
CA LYS A 286 -7.18 14.10 27.06
C LYS A 286 -7.58 14.47 25.60
N MET A 287 -8.87 14.38 25.29
CA MET A 287 -9.43 14.69 23.99
C MET A 287 -10.89 15.19 24.13
N THR A 288 -11.36 15.96 23.15
CA THR A 288 -12.76 16.40 23.12
C THR A 288 -13.71 15.29 22.62
N VAL A 289 -15.01 15.42 22.88
CA VAL A 289 -16.02 14.46 22.42
C VAL A 289 -15.97 14.26 20.91
N ALA A 290 -15.81 15.31 20.12
CA ALA A 290 -15.73 15.24 18.67
C ALA A 290 -14.49 14.44 18.22
N VAL A 291 -13.33 14.74 18.82
CA VAL A 291 -12.06 14.02 18.55
C VAL A 291 -12.17 12.56 18.98
N ALA A 292 -12.72 12.26 20.14
CA ALA A 292 -12.89 10.89 20.63
C ALA A 292 -13.75 10.05 19.68
N THR A 293 -14.82 10.62 19.14
CA THR A 293 -15.70 9.95 18.17
C THR A 293 -14.94 9.52 16.91
N GLU A 294 -14.19 10.45 16.33
CA GLU A 294 -13.42 10.19 15.10
C GLU A 294 -12.26 9.23 15.35
N VAL A 295 -11.52 9.39 16.46
CA VAL A 295 -10.42 8.52 16.87
C VAL A 295 -10.88 7.07 17.03
N ILE A 296 -11.95 6.84 17.77
CA ILE A 296 -12.49 5.50 18.02
C ILE A 296 -12.97 4.86 16.71
N LYS A 297 -13.71 5.62 15.89
CA LYS A 297 -14.19 5.15 14.59
C LYS A 297 -13.05 4.75 13.66
N GLU A 298 -12.04 5.60 13.55
CA GLU A 298 -10.86 5.37 12.70
C GLU A 298 -10.06 4.16 13.19
N ALA A 299 -9.85 4.05 14.51
CA ALA A 299 -9.16 2.93 15.14
C ALA A 299 -9.87 1.58 14.87
N LEU A 300 -11.19 1.56 14.97
CA LEU A 300 -11.99 0.36 14.71
C LEU A 300 -11.99 -0.03 13.22
N LEU A 301 -12.06 0.95 12.30
CA LEU A 301 -11.96 0.67 10.86
C LEU A 301 -10.66 -0.04 10.52
N LYS A 302 -9.54 0.40 11.11
CA LYS A 302 -8.23 -0.24 10.93
C LYS A 302 -8.14 -1.60 11.61
N TYR A 303 -8.62 -1.68 12.85
CA TYR A 303 -8.65 -2.93 13.61
C TYR A 303 -9.39 -4.05 12.88
N TYR A 304 -10.50 -3.71 12.23
CA TYR A 304 -11.29 -4.67 11.46
C TYR A 304 -10.82 -4.85 10.00
N GLY A 305 -9.77 -4.13 9.56
CA GLY A 305 -9.20 -4.27 8.22
C GLY A 305 -10.04 -3.63 7.10
N PHE A 306 -10.83 -2.61 7.41
CA PHE A 306 -11.62 -1.85 6.42
C PHE A 306 -10.85 -0.65 5.82
N LYS A 307 -9.70 -0.32 6.38
CA LYS A 307 -8.78 0.72 5.92
C LYS A 307 -7.34 0.24 6.00
#